data_68c411b4ab3ff7af01c3cbaadbee344d
#
_entry.id   68c411b4ab3ff7af01c3cbaadbee344d
#
_cell.length_a   1.000
_cell.length_b   1.000
_cell.length_c   1.000
_cell.angle_alpha   90.00
_cell.angle_beta   90.00
_cell.angle_gamma   90.00
#
_symmetry.space_group_name_H-M   'P 1'
#
loop_
_entity.id
_entity.type
_entity.pdbx_description
1 polymer ?
#
loop_
_entity_poly.entity_id
_entity_poly.type
_entity_poly.pdbx_seq_one_letter_code
_entity_poly.pdbx_strand_id
1 'polypeptide(L)'
;MRIAGIERESFVDGEGIRYVIFTQGCTHHCKGCHNPQTWDFNGGKEISIDELLEDFEKNKDLLDGITLSGGDPLFQPYDTACFILEFKERYPDMSIWLYTGYTIERMIEEIEKYHDWDNLNILENIDMLVDGPFILEQRDLSLNFRGSSNQRLIDKETIQRYLKPVKVKLEENIG
;
A
#
# COMPACT_ATOMS: atom_id res chain seq x y z
N MET A 1 -3.77 13.95 0.43
CA MET A 1 -2.70 12.96 0.73
C MET A 1 -1.35 13.66 0.75
N ARG A 2 -0.54 13.37 1.74
CA ARG A 2 0.83 13.91 1.81
C ARG A 2 1.82 12.91 1.21
N ILE A 3 2.60 13.35 0.25
CA ILE A 3 3.52 12.49 -0.50
C ILE A 3 4.95 13.02 -0.46
N ALA A 4 5.92 12.11 -0.53
CA ALA A 4 7.33 12.43 -0.70
C ALA A 4 7.66 12.66 -2.18
N GLY A 5 7.02 11.93 -3.07
CA GLY A 5 7.25 12.03 -4.51
C GLY A 5 6.50 10.99 -5.31
N ILE A 6 6.72 11.03 -6.61
CA ILE A 6 6.12 10.14 -7.59
C ILE A 6 7.22 9.63 -8.53
N GLU A 7 7.22 8.31 -8.79
CA GLU A 7 7.97 7.71 -9.87
C GLU A 7 6.98 7.25 -10.93
N ARG A 8 7.01 7.89 -12.11
CA ARG A 8 5.97 7.67 -13.13
C ARG A 8 6.10 6.37 -13.89
N GLU A 9 7.29 5.81 -13.95
CA GLU A 9 7.55 4.54 -14.65
C GLU A 9 8.60 3.75 -13.85
N SER A 10 8.14 2.82 -13.00
CA SER A 10 9.03 1.97 -12.22
C SER A 10 8.88 0.51 -12.64
N PHE A 11 10.01 -0.18 -12.71
CA PHE A 11 10.10 -1.60 -13.04
C PHE A 11 10.47 -2.46 -11.82
N VAL A 12 10.72 -1.82 -10.66
CA VAL A 12 11.25 -2.51 -9.46
C VAL A 12 10.30 -2.52 -8.28
N ASP A 13 9.20 -1.79 -8.38
CA ASP A 13 8.23 -1.62 -7.29
C ASP A 13 6.94 -2.43 -7.51
N GLY A 14 7.06 -3.59 -8.13
CA GLY A 14 5.97 -4.49 -8.44
C GLY A 14 6.07 -5.02 -9.86
N GLU A 15 5.18 -5.90 -10.24
CA GLU A 15 5.15 -6.48 -11.58
C GLU A 15 4.69 -5.46 -12.63
N GLY A 16 5.33 -5.50 -13.80
CA GLY A 16 5.03 -4.62 -14.91
C GLY A 16 5.59 -3.21 -14.71
N ILE A 17 5.07 -2.27 -15.49
CA ILE A 17 5.44 -0.87 -15.42
C ILE A 17 4.45 -0.16 -14.48
N ARG A 18 4.97 0.46 -13.43
CA ARG A 18 4.14 0.97 -12.34
C ARG A 18 4.32 2.46 -12.11
N TYR A 19 3.20 3.12 -11.84
CA TYR A 19 3.18 4.48 -11.30
C TYR A 19 3.27 4.36 -9.78
N VAL A 20 4.34 4.88 -9.19
CA VAL A 20 4.59 4.73 -7.76
C VAL A 20 4.34 6.05 -7.04
N ILE A 21 3.53 5.98 -6.00
CA ILE A 21 3.31 7.09 -5.08
C ILE A 21 4.06 6.78 -3.79
N PHE A 22 5.02 7.63 -3.44
CA PHE A 22 5.74 7.52 -2.18
C PHE A 22 5.06 8.43 -1.17
N THR A 23 4.35 7.84 -0.21
CA THR A 23 3.70 8.61 0.85
C THR A 23 4.72 9.16 1.85
N GLN A 24 4.37 10.27 2.50
CA GLN A 24 5.21 10.89 3.51
C GLN A 24 4.67 10.58 4.91
N GLY A 25 5.55 10.14 5.80
CA GLY A 25 5.26 9.81 7.18
C GLY A 25 5.39 8.31 7.48
N CYS A 26 6.20 7.97 8.48
CA CYS A 26 6.39 6.59 8.92
C CYS A 26 7.03 6.56 10.30
N THR A 27 6.44 5.80 11.24
CA THR A 27 7.00 5.63 12.59
C THR A 27 7.76 4.31 12.77
N HIS A 28 7.82 3.46 11.75
CA HIS A 28 8.54 2.17 11.86
C HIS A 28 10.03 2.35 12.13
N HIS A 29 10.66 3.37 11.53
CA HIS A 29 12.07 3.70 11.69
C HIS A 29 12.98 2.47 11.55
N CYS A 30 12.73 1.66 10.53
CA CYS A 30 13.51 0.46 10.28
C CYS A 30 14.98 0.79 10.09
N LYS A 31 15.84 0.09 10.82
CA LYS A 31 17.30 0.23 10.67
C LYS A 31 17.70 -0.12 9.24
N GLY A 32 18.42 0.78 8.58
CA GLY A 32 18.82 0.59 7.19
C GLY A 32 17.74 0.88 6.15
N CYS A 33 16.65 1.55 6.56
CA CYS A 33 15.60 1.97 5.63
C CYS A 33 16.18 2.76 4.45
N HIS A 34 15.70 2.44 3.23
CA HIS A 34 16.16 3.10 2.01
C HIS A 34 15.63 4.52 1.84
N ASN A 35 14.55 4.88 2.54
CA ASN A 35 13.86 6.15 2.38
C ASN A 35 13.65 6.89 3.71
N PRO A 36 14.71 7.12 4.52
CA PRO A 36 14.54 7.77 5.82
C PRO A 36 13.99 9.20 5.73
N GLN A 37 14.12 9.85 4.59
CA GLN A 37 13.54 11.17 4.33
C GLN A 37 12.00 11.14 4.34
N THR A 38 11.38 9.98 4.23
CA THR A 38 9.92 9.82 4.27
C THR A 38 9.36 9.66 5.69
N TRP A 39 10.20 9.64 6.72
CA TRP A 39 9.75 9.45 8.10
C TRP A 39 9.01 10.65 8.69
N ASP A 40 9.47 11.86 8.35
CA ASP A 40 8.93 13.11 8.91
C ASP A 40 7.51 13.38 8.37
N PHE A 41 6.53 13.38 9.27
CA PHE A 41 5.14 13.66 8.93
C PHE A 41 4.89 15.10 8.43
N ASN A 42 5.83 16.01 8.67
CA ASN A 42 5.75 17.38 8.20
C ASN A 42 6.50 17.61 6.88
N GLY A 43 7.23 16.60 6.40
CA GLY A 43 7.92 16.65 5.11
C GLY A 43 7.00 16.46 3.92
N GLY A 44 7.58 16.40 2.74
CA GLY A 44 6.83 16.16 1.51
C GLY A 44 5.91 17.31 1.14
N LYS A 45 4.86 17.00 0.41
CA LYS A 45 3.84 17.97 -0.05
C LYS A 45 2.46 17.37 -0.02
N GLU A 46 1.44 18.21 0.17
CA GLU A 46 0.06 17.83 -0.02
C GLU A 46 -0.28 17.80 -1.51
N ILE A 47 -1.02 16.76 -1.91
CA ILE A 47 -1.57 16.62 -3.26
C ILE A 47 -2.98 16.04 -3.16
N SER A 48 -3.90 16.54 -3.99
CA SER A 48 -5.24 15.99 -4.03
C SER A 48 -5.29 14.65 -4.77
N ILE A 49 -6.30 13.85 -4.47
CA ILE A 49 -6.55 12.60 -5.19
C ILE A 49 -6.79 12.90 -6.68
N ASP A 50 -7.55 13.95 -7.00
CA ASP A 50 -7.82 14.35 -8.38
C ASP A 50 -6.53 14.68 -9.14
N GLU A 51 -5.61 15.41 -8.52
CA GLU A 51 -4.31 15.72 -9.15
C GLU A 51 -3.49 14.46 -9.42
N LEU A 52 -3.48 13.50 -8.50
CA LEU A 52 -2.80 12.20 -8.69
C LEU A 52 -3.41 11.42 -9.84
N LEU A 53 -4.73 11.36 -9.91
CA LEU A 53 -5.44 10.63 -10.98
C LEU A 53 -5.24 11.30 -12.35
N GLU A 54 -5.22 12.63 -12.40
CA GLU A 54 -4.92 13.38 -13.64
C GLU A 54 -3.49 13.12 -14.10
N ASP A 55 -2.53 13.10 -13.19
CA ASP A 55 -1.13 12.80 -13.53
C ASP A 55 -0.96 11.35 -14.03
N PHE A 56 -1.61 10.40 -13.37
CA PHE A 56 -1.64 9.01 -13.81
C PHE A 56 -2.23 8.86 -15.24
N GLU A 57 -3.33 9.53 -15.50
CA GLU A 57 -4.04 9.47 -16.79
C GLU A 57 -3.16 9.82 -17.98
N LYS A 58 -2.19 10.70 -17.79
CA LYS A 58 -1.29 11.15 -18.86
C LYS A 58 -0.49 10.01 -19.52
N ASN A 59 -0.15 8.98 -18.73
CA ASN A 59 0.70 7.88 -19.20
C ASN A 59 0.07 6.50 -18.97
N LYS A 60 -1.23 6.44 -18.72
CA LYS A 60 -1.91 5.18 -18.37
C LYS A 60 -1.70 4.05 -19.37
N ASP A 61 -1.59 4.36 -20.64
CA ASP A 61 -1.45 3.34 -21.70
C ASP A 61 -0.11 2.61 -21.64
N LEU A 62 0.88 3.19 -20.97
CA LEU A 62 2.19 2.58 -20.74
C LEU A 62 2.28 1.80 -19.42
N LEU A 63 1.25 1.88 -18.59
CA LEU A 63 1.28 1.41 -17.22
C LEU A 63 0.43 0.15 -17.02
N ASP A 64 0.90 -0.73 -16.16
CA ASP A 64 0.17 -1.93 -15.75
C ASP A 64 -0.61 -1.72 -14.44
N GLY A 65 -0.29 -0.68 -13.71
CA GLY A 65 -0.96 -0.34 -12.46
C GLY A 65 -0.21 0.67 -11.62
N ILE A 66 -0.61 0.76 -10.36
CA ILE A 66 -0.01 1.65 -9.37
C ILE A 66 0.61 0.87 -8.22
N THR A 67 1.58 1.50 -7.57
CA THR A 67 2.16 1.04 -6.32
C THR A 67 2.13 2.17 -5.29
N LEU A 68 1.64 1.86 -4.11
CA LEU A 68 1.66 2.75 -2.96
C LEU A 68 2.79 2.30 -2.03
N SER A 69 3.75 3.17 -1.80
CA SER A 69 4.97 2.91 -1.04
C SER A 69 5.40 4.17 -0.29
N GLY A 70 6.69 4.34 -0.05
CA GLY A 70 7.25 5.56 0.52
C GLY A 70 7.65 5.42 1.96
N GLY A 71 7.06 6.23 2.84
CA GLY A 71 7.00 6.04 4.27
C GLY A 71 6.17 4.80 4.53
N ASP A 72 4.96 4.99 4.99
CA ASP A 72 4.00 3.87 5.00
C ASP A 72 2.60 4.41 4.70
N PRO A 73 1.95 3.94 3.63
CA PRO A 73 0.61 4.39 3.26
C PRO A 73 -0.43 4.22 4.36
N LEU A 74 -0.21 3.29 5.28
CA LEU A 74 -1.14 3.01 6.38
C LEU A 74 -1.09 4.05 7.51
N PHE A 75 -0.16 5.01 7.46
CA PHE A 75 -0.19 6.18 8.34
C PHE A 75 -1.08 7.31 7.81
N GLN A 76 -1.64 7.15 6.61
CA GLN A 76 -2.69 8.00 6.06
C GLN A 76 -3.83 7.10 5.57
N PRO A 77 -4.46 6.32 6.47
CA PRO A 77 -5.35 5.23 6.06
C PRO A 77 -6.59 5.72 5.31
N TYR A 78 -7.20 6.81 5.75
CA TYR A 78 -8.39 7.35 5.10
C TYR A 78 -8.09 7.83 3.68
N ASP A 79 -7.06 8.65 3.50
CA ASP A 79 -6.68 9.16 2.17
C ASP A 79 -6.25 8.03 1.24
N THR A 80 -5.52 7.05 1.78
CA THR A 80 -5.09 5.87 1.03
C THR A 80 -6.28 5.05 0.56
N ALA A 81 -7.25 4.79 1.45
CA ALA A 81 -8.48 4.08 1.11
C ALA A 81 -9.30 4.82 0.06
N CYS A 82 -9.49 6.13 0.21
CA CYS A 82 -10.21 6.95 -0.75
C CYS A 82 -9.56 6.92 -2.14
N PHE A 83 -8.24 7.06 -2.18
CA PHE A 83 -7.49 7.00 -3.44
C PHE A 83 -7.66 5.64 -4.13
N ILE A 84 -7.51 4.55 -3.39
CA ILE A 84 -7.66 3.19 -3.91
C ILE A 84 -9.06 2.98 -4.49
N LEU A 85 -10.10 3.38 -3.77
CA LEU A 85 -11.48 3.22 -4.22
C LEU A 85 -11.74 4.01 -5.52
N GLU A 86 -11.31 5.26 -5.59
CA GLU A 86 -11.47 6.08 -6.79
C GLU A 86 -10.65 5.53 -7.97
N PHE A 87 -9.43 5.07 -7.70
CA PHE A 87 -8.59 4.46 -8.73
C PHE A 87 -9.24 3.20 -9.33
N LYS A 88 -9.74 2.31 -8.48
CA LYS A 88 -10.41 1.07 -8.94
C LYS A 88 -11.69 1.34 -9.70
N GLU A 89 -12.43 2.36 -9.33
CA GLU A 89 -13.63 2.76 -10.07
C GLU A 89 -13.30 3.21 -11.48
N ARG A 90 -12.24 4.01 -11.65
CA ARG A 90 -11.82 4.54 -12.97
C ARG A 90 -11.05 3.51 -13.79
N TYR A 91 -10.24 2.67 -13.16
CA TYR A 91 -9.34 1.73 -13.82
C TYR A 91 -9.47 0.32 -13.23
N PRO A 92 -10.63 -0.33 -13.41
CA PRO A 92 -10.90 -1.62 -12.75
C PRO A 92 -9.96 -2.76 -13.17
N ASP A 93 -9.33 -2.67 -14.35
CA ASP A 93 -8.43 -3.70 -14.86
C ASP A 93 -6.96 -3.49 -14.48
N MET A 94 -6.66 -2.36 -13.84
CA MET A 94 -5.30 -2.06 -13.40
C MET A 94 -5.04 -2.55 -11.99
N SER A 95 -3.84 -3.09 -11.75
CA SER A 95 -3.48 -3.65 -10.46
C SER A 95 -2.97 -2.59 -9.48
N ILE A 96 -3.20 -2.83 -8.20
CA ILE A 96 -2.69 -2.01 -7.09
C ILE A 96 -1.80 -2.86 -6.21
N TRP A 97 -0.55 -2.41 -6.04
CA TRP A 97 0.40 -2.94 -5.07
C TRP A 97 0.53 -1.97 -3.90
N LEU A 98 0.60 -2.50 -2.69
CA LEU A 98 0.79 -1.69 -1.48
C LEU A 98 1.88 -2.28 -0.61
N TYR A 99 2.84 -1.43 -0.23
CA TYR A 99 3.93 -1.76 0.68
C TYR A 99 3.63 -1.21 2.06
N THR A 100 3.79 -2.03 3.09
CA THR A 100 3.64 -1.59 4.48
C THR A 100 4.65 -2.30 5.38
N GLY A 101 5.07 -1.62 6.44
CA GLY A 101 5.87 -2.24 7.50
C GLY A 101 5.03 -3.05 8.48
N TYR A 102 3.71 -2.93 8.45
CA TYR A 102 2.82 -3.80 9.21
C TYR A 102 2.71 -5.18 8.58
N THR A 103 2.28 -6.17 9.35
CA THR A 103 1.90 -7.49 8.83
C THR A 103 0.40 -7.53 8.53
N ILE A 104 0.00 -8.41 7.61
CA ILE A 104 -1.43 -8.59 7.32
C ILE A 104 -2.19 -9.05 8.57
N GLU A 105 -1.56 -9.87 9.42
CA GLU A 105 -2.16 -10.33 10.68
C GLU A 105 -2.51 -9.14 11.58
N ARG A 106 -1.60 -8.15 11.66
CA ARG A 106 -1.84 -6.94 12.43
C ARG A 106 -2.98 -6.10 11.84
N MET A 107 -3.04 -5.97 10.52
CA MET A 107 -4.12 -5.25 9.87
C MET A 107 -5.47 -5.91 10.14
N ILE A 108 -5.54 -7.23 10.05
CA ILE A 108 -6.74 -8.02 10.34
C ILE A 108 -7.19 -7.83 11.80
N GLU A 109 -6.24 -7.87 12.75
CA GLU A 109 -6.51 -7.63 14.16
C GLU A 109 -7.14 -6.25 14.40
N GLU A 110 -6.59 -5.21 13.76
CA GLU A 110 -7.12 -3.83 13.86
C GLU A 110 -8.55 -3.74 13.29
N ILE A 111 -8.82 -4.39 12.17
CA ILE A 111 -10.15 -4.44 11.57
C ILE A 111 -11.13 -5.12 12.52
N GLU A 112 -10.77 -6.29 13.04
CA GLU A 112 -11.63 -7.09 13.91
C GLU A 112 -11.90 -6.38 15.24
N LYS A 113 -10.88 -5.79 15.85
CA LYS A 113 -10.92 -5.24 17.20
C LYS A 113 -11.47 -3.82 17.25
N TYR A 114 -11.12 -2.99 16.28
CA TYR A 114 -11.46 -1.56 16.27
C TYR A 114 -12.38 -1.15 15.13
N HIS A 115 -12.87 -2.10 14.33
CA HIS A 115 -13.70 -1.83 13.15
C HIS A 115 -13.02 -0.83 12.20
N ASP A 116 -11.75 -1.08 11.89
CA ASP A 116 -10.95 -0.23 11.01
C ASP A 116 -11.40 -0.40 9.56
N TRP A 117 -12.40 0.40 9.16
CA TRP A 117 -13.00 0.38 7.84
C TRP A 117 -12.03 0.81 6.74
N ASP A 118 -11.07 1.67 7.06
CA ASP A 118 -10.07 2.11 6.09
C ASP A 118 -9.15 0.94 5.71
N ASN A 119 -8.62 0.21 6.69
CA ASN A 119 -7.83 -0.99 6.42
C ASN A 119 -8.63 -2.07 5.70
N LEU A 120 -9.90 -2.25 6.06
CA LEU A 120 -10.77 -3.20 5.36
C LEU A 120 -10.92 -2.83 3.88
N ASN A 121 -11.25 -1.57 3.58
CA ASN A 121 -11.38 -1.07 2.22
C ASN A 121 -10.08 -1.22 1.41
N ILE A 122 -8.95 -0.94 2.06
CA ILE A 122 -7.64 -1.10 1.43
C ILE A 122 -7.42 -2.56 1.04
N LEU A 123 -7.55 -3.48 2.00
CA LEU A 123 -7.30 -4.91 1.74
C LEU A 123 -8.27 -5.52 0.74
N GLU A 124 -9.51 -5.06 0.70
CA GLU A 124 -10.49 -5.56 -0.27
C GLU A 124 -10.19 -5.17 -1.72
N ASN A 125 -9.44 -4.10 -1.93
CA ASN A 125 -9.29 -3.47 -3.24
C ASN A 125 -7.88 -3.51 -3.81
N ILE A 126 -6.89 -3.99 -3.07
CA ILE A 126 -5.53 -4.15 -3.59
C ILE A 126 -5.32 -5.55 -4.17
N ASP A 127 -4.38 -5.65 -5.07
CA ASP A 127 -4.06 -6.90 -5.78
C ASP A 127 -2.83 -7.60 -5.19
N MET A 128 -1.94 -6.85 -4.58
CA MET A 128 -0.74 -7.38 -3.92
C MET A 128 -0.41 -6.53 -2.70
N LEU A 129 -0.17 -7.19 -1.58
CA LEU A 129 0.36 -6.58 -0.36
C LEU A 129 1.78 -7.07 -0.15
N VAL A 130 2.73 -6.14 -0.03
CA VAL A 130 4.09 -6.46 0.41
C VAL A 130 4.17 -6.03 1.87
N ASP A 131 4.16 -7.00 2.77
CA ASP A 131 4.00 -6.76 4.19
C ASP A 131 5.27 -7.03 5.01
N GLY A 132 5.31 -6.44 6.19
CA GLY A 132 6.36 -6.64 7.17
C GLY A 132 7.46 -5.58 7.13
N PRO A 133 8.09 -5.32 8.28
CA PRO A 133 9.14 -4.31 8.38
C PRO A 133 10.40 -4.74 7.61
N PHE A 134 11.17 -3.77 7.15
CA PHE A 134 12.51 -4.04 6.64
C PHE A 134 13.44 -4.43 7.80
N ILE A 135 14.03 -5.61 7.72
CA ILE A 135 14.99 -6.12 8.71
C ILE A 135 16.36 -6.21 8.06
N LEU A 136 17.29 -5.35 8.49
CA LEU A 136 18.61 -5.21 7.88
C LEU A 136 19.38 -6.55 7.86
N GLU A 137 19.29 -7.33 8.93
CA GLU A 137 19.95 -8.63 9.05
C GLU A 137 19.41 -9.68 8.08
N GLN A 138 18.23 -9.43 7.49
CA GLN A 138 17.58 -10.29 6.50
C GLN A 138 17.58 -9.67 5.11
N ARG A 139 18.34 -8.58 4.91
CA ARG A 139 18.49 -7.93 3.61
C ARG A 139 19.00 -8.90 2.58
N ASP A 140 18.35 -8.93 1.41
CA ASP A 140 18.75 -9.79 0.30
C ASP A 140 18.45 -9.10 -1.03
N LEU A 141 19.48 -8.68 -1.73
CA LEU A 141 19.38 -7.98 -3.00
C LEU A 141 18.90 -8.87 -4.15
N SER A 142 18.88 -10.19 -3.96
CA SER A 142 18.37 -11.14 -4.97
C SER A 142 16.84 -11.25 -4.97
N LEU A 143 16.17 -10.73 -3.93
CA LEU A 143 14.71 -10.78 -3.83
C LEU A 143 14.06 -9.81 -4.80
N ASN A 144 12.98 -10.26 -5.45
CA ASN A 144 12.14 -9.41 -6.28
C ASN A 144 11.14 -8.65 -5.39
N PHE A 145 11.03 -7.34 -5.61
CA PHE A 145 9.98 -6.46 -5.05
C PHE A 145 9.98 -6.29 -3.53
N ARG A 146 10.98 -6.80 -2.82
CA ARG A 146 11.10 -6.64 -1.36
C ARG A 146 12.56 -6.55 -0.96
N GLY A 147 12.83 -5.92 0.19
CA GLY A 147 14.20 -5.63 0.62
C GLY A 147 14.79 -6.66 1.58
N SER A 148 13.96 -7.40 2.33
CA SER A 148 14.42 -8.40 3.30
C SER A 148 13.56 -9.66 3.24
N SER A 149 14.16 -10.80 3.61
CA SER A 149 13.52 -12.11 3.43
C SER A 149 12.28 -12.34 4.29
N ASN A 150 12.12 -11.60 5.38
CA ASN A 150 10.92 -11.67 6.22
C ASN A 150 9.68 -11.04 5.57
N GLN A 151 9.86 -10.11 4.63
CA GLN A 151 8.76 -9.48 3.92
C GLN A 151 8.09 -10.46 2.97
N ARG A 152 6.77 -10.36 2.84
CA ARG A 152 5.97 -11.32 2.06
C ARG A 152 5.26 -10.62 0.92
N LEU A 153 5.17 -11.32 -0.21
CA LEU A 153 4.31 -10.95 -1.33
C LEU A 153 3.00 -11.70 -1.19
N ILE A 154 1.95 -11.00 -0.78
CA ILE A 154 0.64 -11.59 -0.48
C ILE A 154 -0.33 -11.20 -1.59
N ASP A 155 -0.75 -12.17 -2.39
CA ASP A 155 -1.62 -11.92 -3.52
C ASP A 155 -3.09 -11.72 -3.10
N LYS A 156 -3.91 -11.29 -4.05
CA LYS A 156 -5.32 -10.98 -3.81
C LYS A 156 -6.09 -12.16 -3.25
N GLU A 157 -5.87 -13.36 -3.77
CA GLU A 157 -6.55 -14.57 -3.31
C GLU A 157 -6.24 -14.84 -1.83
N THR A 158 -4.96 -14.73 -1.45
CA THR A 158 -4.52 -14.92 -0.07
C THR A 158 -5.06 -13.83 0.85
N ILE A 159 -5.06 -12.57 0.40
CA ILE A 159 -5.66 -11.46 1.15
C ILE A 159 -7.14 -11.75 1.43
N GLN A 160 -7.89 -12.21 0.44
CA GLN A 160 -9.32 -12.53 0.61
C GLN A 160 -9.54 -13.68 1.61
N ARG A 161 -8.63 -14.65 1.67
CA ARG A 161 -8.69 -15.71 2.69
C ARG A 161 -8.53 -15.18 4.10
N TYR A 162 -7.65 -14.19 4.31
CA TYR A 162 -7.53 -13.52 5.62
C TYR A 162 -8.76 -12.71 5.97
N LEU A 163 -9.38 -12.05 4.99
CA LEU A 163 -10.53 -11.17 5.21
C LEU A 163 -11.83 -11.94 5.47
N LYS A 164 -12.00 -13.11 4.91
CA LYS A 164 -13.28 -13.87 4.96
C LYS A 164 -13.81 -14.07 6.39
N PRO A 165 -13.01 -14.57 7.36
CA PRO A 165 -13.51 -14.75 8.73
C PRO A 165 -13.91 -13.45 9.40
N VAL A 166 -13.16 -12.37 9.15
CA VAL A 166 -13.41 -11.04 9.72
C VAL A 166 -14.71 -10.46 9.17
N LYS A 167 -14.92 -10.57 7.87
CA LYS A 167 -16.15 -10.09 7.20
C LYS A 167 -17.38 -10.80 7.73
N VAL A 168 -17.31 -12.10 7.95
CA VAL A 168 -18.41 -12.87 8.56
C VAL A 168 -18.72 -12.37 9.97
N LYS A 169 -17.71 -12.15 10.80
CA LYS A 169 -17.90 -11.61 12.15
C LYS A 169 -18.52 -10.22 12.14
N LEU A 170 -18.09 -9.35 11.21
CA LEU A 170 -18.64 -8.01 11.08
C LEU A 170 -20.10 -8.03 10.66
N GLU A 171 -20.49 -8.91 9.74
CA GLU A 171 -21.87 -9.09 9.32
C GLU A 171 -22.75 -9.62 10.47
N GLU A 172 -22.27 -10.56 11.27
CA GLU A 172 -22.98 -11.08 12.45
C GLU A 172 -23.22 -9.98 13.49
N ASN A 173 -22.29 -9.05 13.67
CA ASN A 173 -22.43 -7.95 14.63
C ASN A 173 -23.39 -6.86 14.17
N ILE A 174 -23.70 -6.76 12.90
CA ILE A 174 -24.64 -5.81 12.32
C ILE A 174 -26.07 -6.38 12.28
N GLY A 175 -26.17 -7.67 12.17
CA GLY A 175 -27.43 -8.42 12.21
C GLY A 175 -27.88 -8.68 13.64
#